data_fd75a2260a36550586ac1aa160277383
#
_entry.id   fd75a2260a36550586ac1aa160277383
#
_cell.length_a   1.000
_cell.length_b   1.000
_cell.length_c   1.000
_cell.angle_alpha   90.00
_cell.angle_beta   90.00
_cell.angle_gamma   90.00
#
_symmetry.space_group_name_H-M   'P 1'
#
loop_
_entity.id
_entity.type
_entity.pdbx_description
1 polymer ?
#
loop_
_entity_poly.entity_id
_entity_poly.type
_entity_poly.pdbx_seq_one_letter_code
_entity_poly.pdbx_strand_id
1 'polypeptide(L)'
;MTAMTQATGLSAGAIAVSAADSSAASSVTSATDVPVWSVVVLLVGLAVTAGWALYARAVRVDRLHRQVLGARATLEAQLVHRAEAAAELATVPALDPASGLLLSRAAREALDAEGPLVDDGLDTSTPLEGTPSSHPASSGAALPTPITRSRALIESDLSRVLRTVVSEPARRELSADPLSLPALNRLDRACSRLVLARRFHNTHVSEAQALRARPLVRMCHLAGHAPMPQTFDADDDTTPEAPPERDDEVQPR
;
A
#
# COMPACT_ATOMS: atom_id res chain seq x y z
N MET A 1 -32.00 -21.08 -60.90
CA MET A 1 -33.37 -21.04 -61.41
C MET A 1 -33.90 -19.67 -61.10
N THR A 2 -33.90 -18.92 -62.12
CA THR A 2 -35.04 -18.34 -62.89
C THR A 2 -35.51 -17.07 -62.16
N ALA A 3 -35.18 -15.94 -62.62
CA ALA A 3 -35.58 -15.21 -63.85
C ALA A 3 -36.51 -14.06 -63.46
N MET A 4 -36.09 -12.83 -63.78
CA MET A 4 -36.65 -11.98 -64.87
C MET A 4 -38.08 -11.48 -64.55
N THR A 5 -38.48 -10.21 -64.70
CA THR A 5 -38.37 -9.41 -65.92
C THR A 5 -39.08 -8.07 -65.63
N GLN A 6 -38.47 -6.92 -66.05
CA GLN A 6 -39.03 -5.85 -66.90
C GLN A 6 -40.39 -5.25 -66.52
N ALA A 7 -40.74 -4.07 -66.83
CA ALA A 7 -40.24 -2.97 -67.66
C ALA A 7 -41.20 -1.79 -67.59
N THR A 8 -40.64 -0.60 -67.84
CA THR A 8 -41.19 0.48 -68.70
C THR A 8 -42.50 1.16 -68.39
N GLY A 9 -42.44 2.47 -68.32
CA GLY A 9 -43.59 3.37 -68.58
C GLY A 9 -43.09 4.84 -68.56
N LEU A 10 -42.55 5.28 -69.68
CA LEU A 10 -42.40 6.73 -69.98
C LEU A 10 -43.80 7.35 -70.17
N SER A 11 -43.99 8.53 -69.60
CA SER A 11 -44.86 9.51 -70.27
C SER A 11 -44.43 10.93 -69.84
N ALA A 12 -44.12 11.65 -70.85
CA ALA A 12 -43.81 13.08 -70.85
C ALA A 12 -45.04 13.92 -70.60
N GLY A 13 -44.88 15.05 -69.93
CA GLY A 13 -45.94 16.04 -69.79
C GLY A 13 -45.36 17.37 -69.36
N ALA A 14 -45.23 18.25 -70.30
CA ALA A 14 -44.52 19.52 -70.28
C ALA A 14 -45.22 20.61 -69.44
N ILE A 15 -44.39 21.53 -68.99
CA ILE A 15 -44.54 23.00 -68.93
C ILE A 15 -45.70 23.59 -68.11
N ALA A 16 -45.28 24.23 -66.97
CA ALA A 16 -45.76 25.56 -66.59
C ALA A 16 -44.71 26.28 -65.81
N VAL A 17 -44.02 27.20 -66.43
CA VAL A 17 -43.29 28.30 -65.84
C VAL A 17 -44.31 29.24 -65.24
N SER A 18 -44.28 29.44 -63.95
CA SER A 18 -44.85 30.65 -63.31
C SER A 18 -43.89 31.14 -62.26
N ALA A 19 -43.51 32.35 -62.49
CA ALA A 19 -42.62 33.16 -61.71
C ALA A 19 -43.25 33.61 -60.38
N ALA A 20 -42.37 34.09 -59.56
CA ALA A 20 -42.53 34.82 -58.33
C ALA A 20 -42.90 33.95 -57.10
N ASP A 21 -42.24 33.99 -56.02
CA ASP A 21 -41.76 35.21 -55.37
C ASP A 21 -40.66 34.85 -54.34
N SER A 22 -39.74 35.70 -54.28
CA SER A 22 -38.75 35.87 -53.20
C SER A 22 -39.39 35.81 -51.82
N SER A 23 -39.17 34.72 -51.12
CA SER A 23 -39.26 34.66 -49.65
C SER A 23 -38.13 33.75 -49.09
N ALA A 24 -36.93 34.04 -49.58
CA ALA A 24 -35.74 33.68 -48.83
C ALA A 24 -35.58 34.74 -47.75
N ALA A 25 -36.47 34.74 -46.79
CA ALA A 25 -36.36 35.53 -45.59
C ALA A 25 -36.21 34.60 -44.42
N SER A 26 -34.95 34.48 -44.00
CA SER A 26 -34.63 34.47 -42.56
C SER A 26 -35.22 33.33 -41.74
N SER A 27 -34.76 32.10 -41.99
CA SER A 27 -34.57 31.20 -40.86
C SER A 27 -33.23 31.50 -40.20
N VAL A 28 -33.03 32.78 -39.89
CA VAL A 28 -32.04 33.19 -38.94
C VAL A 28 -32.50 32.62 -37.62
N THR A 29 -31.82 31.52 -37.25
CA THR A 29 -31.40 31.24 -35.88
C THR A 29 -32.42 31.69 -34.85
N SER A 30 -33.42 30.86 -34.59
CA SER A 30 -33.97 30.83 -33.24
C SER A 30 -32.82 30.42 -32.34
N ALA A 31 -32.04 31.39 -31.91
CA ALA A 31 -31.29 31.29 -30.68
C ALA A 31 -32.28 30.68 -29.70
N THR A 32 -32.12 29.43 -29.38
CA THR A 32 -32.96 28.70 -28.45
C THR A 32 -33.02 29.57 -27.20
N ASP A 33 -34.14 30.21 -26.97
CA ASP A 33 -34.50 30.77 -25.68
C ASP A 33 -34.53 29.57 -24.70
N VAL A 34 -33.36 29.18 -24.26
CA VAL A 34 -33.23 28.13 -23.22
C VAL A 34 -33.81 28.78 -21.98
N PRO A 35 -34.98 28.37 -21.52
CA PRO A 35 -35.62 29.06 -20.39
C PRO A 35 -34.68 28.99 -19.20
N VAL A 36 -34.49 30.10 -18.50
CA VAL A 36 -33.56 30.24 -17.39
C VAL A 36 -33.68 29.09 -16.37
N TRP A 37 -34.90 28.59 -16.16
CA TRP A 37 -35.13 27.47 -15.26
C TRP A 37 -34.44 26.16 -15.72
N SER A 38 -34.29 25.90 -17.02
CA SER A 38 -33.58 24.71 -17.51
C SER A 38 -32.07 24.80 -17.25
N VAL A 39 -31.50 25.98 -17.35
CA VAL A 39 -30.11 26.25 -16.95
C VAL A 39 -29.93 26.02 -15.44
N VAL A 40 -30.88 26.51 -14.65
CA VAL A 40 -30.86 26.30 -13.19
C VAL A 40 -30.95 24.82 -12.84
N VAL A 41 -31.87 24.05 -13.46
CA VAL A 41 -32.02 22.61 -13.25
C VAL A 41 -30.73 21.87 -13.66
N LEU A 42 -30.12 22.25 -14.78
CA LEU A 42 -28.85 21.68 -15.22
C LEU A 42 -27.71 21.92 -14.22
N LEU A 43 -27.59 23.17 -13.73
CA LEU A 43 -26.59 23.56 -12.75
C LEU A 43 -26.80 22.84 -11.42
N VAL A 44 -28.02 22.72 -10.94
CA VAL A 44 -28.36 21.96 -9.74
C VAL A 44 -28.04 20.48 -9.93
N GLY A 45 -28.44 19.89 -11.06
CA GLY A 45 -28.10 18.50 -11.39
C GLY A 45 -26.58 18.26 -11.42
N LEU A 46 -25.83 19.18 -12.03
CA LEU A 46 -24.36 19.12 -12.06
C LEU A 46 -23.76 19.26 -10.66
N ALA A 47 -24.26 20.16 -9.83
CA ALA A 47 -23.80 20.35 -8.46
C ALA A 47 -24.06 19.11 -7.60
N VAL A 48 -25.24 18.50 -7.72
CA VAL A 48 -25.59 17.27 -7.00
C VAL A 48 -24.70 16.10 -7.43
N THR A 49 -24.48 15.92 -8.73
CA THR A 49 -23.61 14.82 -9.23
C THR A 49 -22.15 15.05 -8.84
N ALA A 50 -21.67 16.29 -8.88
CA ALA A 50 -20.32 16.63 -8.42
C ALA A 50 -20.18 16.39 -6.92
N GLY A 51 -21.14 16.83 -6.12
CA GLY A 51 -21.18 16.61 -4.66
C GLY A 51 -21.18 15.12 -4.31
N TRP A 52 -22.01 14.33 -5.01
CA TRP A 52 -22.02 12.87 -4.85
C TRP A 52 -20.68 12.22 -5.20
N ALA A 53 -20.06 12.63 -6.32
CA ALA A 53 -18.76 12.12 -6.74
C ALA A 53 -17.64 12.46 -5.74
N LEU A 54 -17.67 13.67 -5.16
CA LEU A 54 -16.73 14.07 -4.10
C LEU A 54 -16.96 13.29 -2.82
N TYR A 55 -18.21 13.11 -2.41
CA TYR A 55 -18.56 12.29 -1.24
C TYR A 55 -18.06 10.84 -1.39
N ALA A 56 -18.33 10.21 -2.54
CA ALA A 56 -17.87 8.86 -2.82
C ALA A 56 -16.33 8.73 -2.76
N ARG A 57 -15.60 9.77 -3.19
CA ARG A 57 -14.14 9.82 -3.06
C ARG A 57 -13.67 10.00 -1.63
N ALA A 58 -14.34 10.85 -0.86
CA ALA A 58 -14.02 11.06 0.56
C ALA A 58 -14.18 9.74 1.37
N VAL A 59 -15.30 9.03 1.16
CA VAL A 59 -15.55 7.72 1.78
C VAL A 59 -14.47 6.71 1.38
N ARG A 60 -14.01 6.73 0.12
CA ARG A 60 -12.94 5.84 -0.33
C ARG A 60 -11.60 6.16 0.33
N VAL A 61 -11.27 7.44 0.51
CA VAL A 61 -10.05 7.87 1.24
C VAL A 61 -10.08 7.38 2.68
N ASP A 62 -11.20 7.59 3.38
CA ASP A 62 -11.38 7.14 4.75
C ASP A 62 -11.31 5.62 4.90
N ARG A 63 -11.90 4.88 3.97
CA ARG A 63 -11.79 3.41 3.94
C ARG A 63 -10.34 2.95 3.77
N LEU A 64 -9.58 3.53 2.82
CA LEU A 64 -8.17 3.19 2.61
C LEU A 64 -7.33 3.54 3.84
N HIS A 65 -7.58 4.67 4.47
CA HIS A 65 -6.88 5.04 5.70
C HIS A 65 -7.08 3.97 6.81
N ARG A 66 -8.31 3.53 7.02
CA ARG A 66 -8.60 2.45 7.99
C ARG A 66 -7.96 1.11 7.58
N GLN A 67 -7.87 0.81 6.29
CA GLN A 67 -7.17 -0.39 5.79
C GLN A 67 -5.67 -0.32 6.06
N VAL A 68 -5.03 0.84 5.87
CA VAL A 68 -3.61 1.04 6.20
C VAL A 68 -3.37 0.83 7.69
N LEU A 69 -4.19 1.42 8.56
CA LEU A 69 -4.06 1.24 10.01
C LEU A 69 -4.26 -0.23 10.44
N GLY A 70 -5.25 -0.93 9.89
CA GLY A 70 -5.48 -2.35 10.14
C GLY A 70 -4.32 -3.24 9.64
N ALA A 71 -3.79 -2.95 8.45
CA ALA A 71 -2.65 -3.67 7.91
C ALA A 71 -1.37 -3.41 8.74
N ARG A 72 -1.20 -2.19 9.26
CA ARG A 72 -0.10 -1.83 10.17
C ARG A 72 -0.16 -2.63 11.47
N ALA A 73 -1.31 -2.66 12.12
CA ALA A 73 -1.51 -3.45 13.35
C ALA A 73 -1.26 -4.96 13.11
N THR A 74 -1.68 -5.47 11.94
CA THR A 74 -1.39 -6.85 11.55
C THR A 74 0.11 -7.09 11.36
N LEU A 75 0.80 -6.18 10.68
CA LEU A 75 2.26 -6.27 10.48
C LEU A 75 2.99 -6.26 11.81
N GLU A 76 2.63 -5.36 12.71
CA GLU A 76 3.20 -5.27 14.05
C GLU A 76 3.02 -6.57 14.85
N ALA A 77 1.84 -7.16 14.83
CA ALA A 77 1.59 -8.46 15.45
C ALA A 77 2.46 -9.58 14.84
N GLN A 78 2.70 -9.56 13.52
CA GLN A 78 3.57 -10.58 12.89
C GLN A 78 5.06 -10.36 13.21
N LEU A 79 5.52 -9.13 13.41
CA LEU A 79 6.88 -8.84 13.90
C LEU A 79 7.09 -9.43 15.29
N VAL A 80 6.14 -9.21 16.21
CA VAL A 80 6.18 -9.79 17.55
C VAL A 80 6.18 -11.32 17.49
N HIS A 81 5.30 -11.93 16.70
CA HIS A 81 5.25 -13.39 16.57
C HIS A 81 6.53 -13.99 15.99
N ARG A 82 7.22 -13.28 15.08
CA ARG A 82 8.52 -13.71 14.58
C ARG A 82 9.59 -13.66 15.68
N ALA A 83 9.64 -12.57 16.43
CA ALA A 83 10.60 -12.42 17.52
C ALA A 83 10.36 -13.44 18.65
N GLU A 84 9.10 -13.75 18.99
CA GLU A 84 8.75 -14.81 19.94
C GLU A 84 9.20 -16.19 19.43
N ALA A 85 8.94 -16.51 18.16
CA ALA A 85 9.35 -17.78 17.57
C ALA A 85 10.88 -17.91 17.50
N ALA A 86 11.60 -16.80 17.23
CA ALA A 86 13.06 -16.77 17.27
C ALA A 86 13.60 -16.98 18.69
N ALA A 87 12.96 -16.35 19.70
CA ALA A 87 13.32 -16.56 21.11
C ALA A 87 13.10 -18.00 21.56
N GLU A 88 11.99 -18.66 21.12
CA GLU A 88 11.73 -20.06 21.39
C GLU A 88 12.80 -20.97 20.76
N LEU A 89 13.13 -20.75 19.47
CA LEU A 89 14.18 -21.51 18.79
C LEU A 89 15.55 -21.35 19.47
N ALA A 90 15.86 -20.18 20.02
CA ALA A 90 17.11 -19.92 20.72
C ALA A 90 17.31 -20.80 21.98
N THR A 91 16.26 -21.39 22.54
CA THR A 91 16.31 -22.25 23.73
C THR A 91 16.45 -23.74 23.42
N VAL A 92 16.42 -24.11 22.15
CA VAL A 92 16.43 -25.50 21.71
C VAL A 92 17.83 -26.11 21.93
N PRO A 93 17.93 -27.31 22.53
CA PRO A 93 19.23 -27.93 22.86
C PRO A 93 20.09 -28.30 21.63
N ALA A 94 19.47 -28.52 20.48
CA ALA A 94 20.18 -28.85 19.23
C ALA A 94 20.88 -27.64 18.59
N LEU A 95 20.61 -26.42 19.08
CA LEU A 95 21.28 -25.21 18.61
C LEU A 95 22.57 -24.97 19.41
N ASP A 96 23.65 -24.63 18.70
CA ASP A 96 24.90 -24.24 19.36
C ASP A 96 24.66 -23.12 20.39
N PRO A 97 25.21 -23.23 21.62
CA PRO A 97 24.95 -22.26 22.68
C PRO A 97 25.30 -20.81 22.34
N ALA A 98 26.35 -20.58 21.54
CA ALA A 98 26.74 -19.24 21.12
C ALA A 98 25.71 -18.67 20.12
N SER A 99 25.26 -19.48 19.18
CA SER A 99 24.19 -19.16 18.24
C SER A 99 22.86 -18.90 18.96
N GLY A 100 22.52 -19.73 19.96
CA GLY A 100 21.35 -19.55 20.80
C GLY A 100 21.37 -18.23 21.57
N LEU A 101 22.51 -17.85 22.14
CA LEU A 101 22.67 -16.58 22.84
C LEU A 101 22.52 -15.38 21.89
N LEU A 102 23.16 -15.44 20.71
CA LEU A 102 23.06 -14.40 19.69
C LEU A 102 21.60 -14.19 19.23
N LEU A 103 20.91 -15.29 18.92
CA LEU A 103 19.51 -15.26 18.50
C LEU A 103 18.58 -14.75 19.61
N SER A 104 18.79 -15.22 20.86
CA SER A 104 18.03 -14.78 22.03
C SER A 104 18.18 -13.27 22.28
N ARG A 105 19.38 -12.72 22.08
CA ARG A 105 19.64 -11.30 22.20
C ARG A 105 18.89 -10.49 21.13
N ALA A 106 19.03 -10.90 19.85
CA ALA A 106 18.38 -10.20 18.75
C ALA A 106 16.84 -10.28 18.86
N ALA A 107 16.31 -11.42 19.28
CA ALA A 107 14.88 -11.60 19.49
C ALA A 107 14.36 -10.70 20.62
N ARG A 108 15.07 -10.58 21.74
CA ARG A 108 14.68 -9.64 22.82
C ARG A 108 14.75 -8.20 22.36
N GLU A 109 15.81 -7.79 21.65
CA GLU A 109 15.92 -6.43 21.12
C GLU A 109 14.73 -6.08 20.20
N ALA A 110 14.25 -7.04 19.41
CA ALA A 110 13.06 -6.88 18.58
C ALA A 110 11.75 -6.82 19.39
N LEU A 111 11.63 -7.60 20.49
CA LEU A 111 10.46 -7.57 21.37
C LEU A 111 10.42 -6.28 22.23
N ASP A 112 11.56 -5.80 22.67
CA ASP A 112 11.70 -4.60 23.49
C ASP A 112 11.72 -3.31 22.64
N ALA A 113 11.67 -3.43 21.32
CA ALA A 113 11.70 -2.29 20.43
C ALA A 113 10.44 -1.45 20.58
N GLU A 114 10.56 -0.34 21.29
CA GLU A 114 9.52 0.67 21.46
C GLU A 114 9.56 1.69 20.33
N GLY A 115 8.39 2.30 20.05
CA GLY A 115 8.27 3.36 19.07
C GLY A 115 7.42 2.96 17.87
N PRO A 116 7.14 3.93 17.00
CA PRO A 116 6.29 3.71 15.84
C PRO A 116 6.95 2.76 14.85
N LEU A 117 6.14 1.94 14.18
CA LEU A 117 6.61 1.05 13.12
C LEU A 117 7.25 1.85 11.98
N VAL A 118 6.66 2.98 11.65
CA VAL A 118 7.12 3.96 10.66
C VAL A 118 6.87 5.35 11.22
N ASP A 119 7.85 6.23 11.14
CA ASP A 119 7.75 7.62 11.62
C ASP A 119 6.99 8.49 10.59
N ASP A 120 5.71 8.20 10.40
CA ASP A 120 4.81 8.92 9.50
C ASP A 120 3.74 9.75 10.24
N GLY A 121 3.79 9.79 11.56
CA GLY A 121 2.84 10.52 12.39
C GLY A 121 1.42 9.93 12.42
N LEU A 122 1.23 8.70 11.92
CA LEU A 122 -0.06 7.99 11.98
C LEU A 122 -0.24 7.23 13.30
N ASP A 123 0.85 6.94 14.00
CA ASP A 123 0.80 6.33 15.33
C ASP A 123 0.46 7.40 16.36
N THR A 124 -0.77 7.83 16.32
CA THR A 124 -1.31 8.63 17.41
C THR A 124 -1.72 7.71 18.55
N SER A 125 -0.75 7.12 19.22
CA SER A 125 -0.90 6.81 20.64
C SER A 125 -0.80 8.12 21.42
N THR A 126 -1.63 9.08 21.05
CA THR A 126 -1.92 10.20 21.93
C THR A 126 -2.93 9.67 22.94
N PRO A 127 -2.58 9.57 24.22
CA PRO A 127 -3.60 9.46 25.25
C PRO A 127 -4.59 10.60 25.01
N LEU A 128 -5.88 10.30 25.05
CA LEU A 128 -6.97 11.28 25.11
C LEU A 128 -6.84 12.09 26.41
N GLU A 129 -5.90 13.00 26.43
CA GLU A 129 -5.86 14.07 27.44
C GLU A 129 -5.38 15.33 26.76
N GLY A 130 -6.32 16.24 26.64
CA GLY A 130 -6.10 17.57 26.09
C GLY A 130 -5.09 18.36 26.94
N THR A 131 -3.86 18.38 26.46
CA THR A 131 -2.91 19.41 26.86
C THR A 131 -2.17 19.81 25.59
N PRO A 132 -2.30 21.06 25.12
CA PRO A 132 -1.49 21.57 24.04
C PRO A 132 -0.05 21.69 24.58
N SER A 133 0.79 20.72 24.26
CA SER A 133 2.22 20.82 24.53
C SER A 133 2.84 21.81 23.55
N SER A 134 2.59 23.09 23.76
CA SER A 134 3.42 24.17 23.29
C SER A 134 4.69 24.17 24.15
N HIS A 135 5.67 23.34 23.78
CA HIS A 135 7.02 23.54 24.29
C HIS A 135 7.78 24.44 23.32
N PRO A 136 8.10 25.69 23.75
CA PRO A 136 9.08 26.49 23.03
C PRO A 136 10.43 25.78 23.15
N ALA A 137 11.17 25.76 22.04
CA ALA A 137 12.52 25.27 21.97
C ALA A 137 13.39 25.90 23.07
N SER A 138 13.56 25.21 24.20
CA SER A 138 14.56 25.51 25.18
C SER A 138 15.88 24.98 24.67
N SER A 139 16.70 25.89 24.16
CA SER A 139 18.13 25.71 23.91
C SER A 139 18.82 25.49 25.25
N GLY A 140 18.82 24.29 25.76
CA GLY A 140 19.57 23.83 26.91
C GLY A 140 20.25 22.54 26.54
N ALA A 141 21.56 22.44 26.79
CA ALA A 141 22.45 21.34 26.49
C ALA A 141 21.79 19.98 26.80
N ALA A 142 21.15 19.40 25.77
CA ALA A 142 20.60 18.08 25.85
C ALA A 142 21.77 17.09 25.88
N LEU A 143 21.85 16.30 26.95
CA LEU A 143 22.59 15.05 26.96
C LEU A 143 22.22 14.30 25.68
N PRO A 144 23.19 13.64 25.00
CA PRO A 144 22.88 12.89 23.79
C PRO A 144 21.78 11.90 24.12
N THR A 145 20.58 12.14 23.56
CA THR A 145 19.50 11.17 23.59
C THR A 145 20.04 9.88 23.01
N PRO A 146 19.84 8.73 23.68
CA PRO A 146 20.25 7.45 23.13
C PRO A 146 19.67 7.38 21.72
N ILE A 147 20.54 7.11 20.73
CA ILE A 147 20.16 6.97 19.32
C ILE A 147 19.15 5.82 19.30
N THR A 148 17.86 6.16 19.31
CA THR A 148 16.79 5.17 19.20
C THR A 148 16.90 4.59 17.80
N ARG A 149 17.34 3.34 17.72
CA ARG A 149 17.38 2.63 16.43
C ARG A 149 15.97 2.56 15.86
N SER A 150 15.83 2.82 14.56
CA SER A 150 14.53 2.66 13.92
C SER A 150 14.07 1.19 14.02
N ARG A 151 12.78 0.98 14.17
CA ARG A 151 12.18 -0.35 14.22
C ARG A 151 12.62 -1.21 13.03
N ALA A 152 12.68 -0.63 11.82
CA ALA A 152 13.11 -1.32 10.61
C ALA A 152 14.55 -1.84 10.69
N LEU A 153 15.47 -1.11 11.31
CA LEU A 153 16.85 -1.56 11.51
C LEU A 153 16.92 -2.73 12.47
N ILE A 154 16.20 -2.68 13.60
CA ILE A 154 16.17 -3.76 14.59
C ILE A 154 15.62 -5.05 13.96
N GLU A 155 14.56 -4.94 13.18
CA GLU A 155 13.95 -6.08 12.49
C GLU A 155 14.86 -6.65 11.38
N SER A 156 15.61 -5.79 10.69
CA SER A 156 16.62 -6.20 9.71
C SER A 156 17.81 -6.90 10.38
N ASP A 157 18.22 -6.45 11.58
CA ASP A 157 19.27 -7.10 12.36
C ASP A 157 18.83 -8.49 12.81
N LEU A 158 17.57 -8.66 13.26
CA LEU A 158 17.02 -9.99 13.57
C LEU A 158 17.04 -10.90 12.34
N SER A 159 16.66 -10.39 11.15
CA SER A 159 16.71 -11.17 9.91
C SER A 159 18.13 -11.64 9.56
N ARG A 160 19.11 -10.75 9.74
CA ARG A 160 20.53 -11.07 9.54
C ARG A 160 21.02 -12.16 10.49
N VAL A 161 20.66 -12.04 11.78
CA VAL A 161 21.00 -13.06 12.79
C VAL A 161 20.34 -14.39 12.46
N LEU A 162 19.08 -14.39 12.05
CA LEU A 162 18.37 -15.60 11.63
C LEU A 162 19.07 -16.29 10.46
N ARG A 163 19.49 -15.57 9.41
CA ARG A 163 20.26 -16.15 8.28
C ARG A 163 21.58 -16.79 8.73
N THR A 164 22.25 -16.15 9.68
CA THR A 164 23.53 -16.64 10.20
C THR A 164 23.35 -17.89 11.07
N VAL A 165 22.41 -17.85 12.00
CA VAL A 165 22.18 -18.92 12.98
C VAL A 165 21.47 -20.11 12.36
N VAL A 166 20.42 -19.89 11.56
CA VAL A 166 19.64 -20.93 10.91
C VAL A 166 20.19 -21.19 9.50
N SER A 167 21.51 -21.37 9.41
CA SER A 167 22.21 -21.74 8.18
C SER A 167 21.72 -23.10 7.67
N GLU A 168 22.01 -23.42 6.40
CA GLU A 168 21.56 -24.68 5.80
C GLU A 168 22.03 -25.94 6.57
N PRO A 169 23.28 -26.03 7.09
CA PRO A 169 23.67 -27.16 7.96
C PRO A 169 22.90 -27.18 9.29
N ALA A 170 22.74 -26.01 9.96
CA ALA A 170 22.01 -25.95 11.22
C ALA A 170 20.52 -26.29 11.01
N ARG A 171 19.91 -25.85 9.91
CA ARG A 171 18.52 -26.18 9.55
C ARG A 171 18.33 -27.70 9.39
N ARG A 172 19.28 -28.39 8.78
CA ARG A 172 19.23 -29.87 8.65
C ARG A 172 19.31 -30.56 10.01
N GLU A 173 20.17 -30.12 10.89
CA GLU A 173 20.28 -30.66 12.25
C GLU A 173 19.01 -30.42 13.06
N LEU A 174 18.48 -29.17 13.06
CA LEU A 174 17.24 -28.82 13.74
C LEU A 174 16.02 -29.58 13.20
N SER A 175 15.99 -29.87 11.89
CA SER A 175 14.89 -30.64 11.27
C SER A 175 14.96 -32.12 11.54
N ALA A 176 16.15 -32.66 11.83
CA ALA A 176 16.35 -34.07 12.16
C ALA A 176 16.00 -34.38 13.64
N ASP A 177 16.01 -33.34 14.50
CA ASP A 177 15.68 -33.50 15.92
C ASP A 177 14.19 -33.29 16.17
N PRO A 178 13.46 -34.31 16.69
CA PRO A 178 12.03 -34.21 16.96
C PRO A 178 11.66 -33.13 17.98
N LEU A 179 12.55 -32.71 18.86
CA LEU A 179 12.33 -31.68 19.87
C LEU A 179 12.46 -30.29 19.29
N SER A 180 13.33 -30.12 18.30
CA SER A 180 13.63 -28.82 17.67
C SER A 180 12.70 -28.50 16.49
N LEU A 181 12.24 -29.53 15.78
CA LEU A 181 11.40 -29.40 14.59
C LEU A 181 10.13 -28.52 14.80
N PRO A 182 9.39 -28.61 15.90
CA PRO A 182 8.23 -27.76 16.13
C PRO A 182 8.58 -26.26 16.22
N ALA A 183 9.69 -25.92 16.88
CA ALA A 183 10.15 -24.53 17.02
C ALA A 183 10.60 -23.98 15.65
N LEU A 184 11.38 -24.75 14.88
CA LEU A 184 11.79 -24.40 13.53
C LEU A 184 10.56 -24.14 12.63
N ASN A 185 9.58 -25.04 12.64
CA ASN A 185 8.36 -24.90 11.86
C ASN A 185 7.52 -23.67 12.30
N ARG A 186 7.55 -23.32 13.59
CA ARG A 186 6.89 -22.09 14.08
C ARG A 186 7.57 -20.87 13.53
N LEU A 187 8.89 -20.80 13.56
CA LEU A 187 9.68 -19.72 13.00
C LEU A 187 9.41 -19.55 11.49
N ASP A 188 9.45 -20.62 10.72
CA ASP A 188 9.23 -20.59 9.26
C ASP A 188 7.83 -20.05 8.93
N ARG A 189 6.81 -20.47 9.68
CA ARG A 189 5.46 -19.94 9.51
C ARG A 189 5.38 -18.46 9.90
N ALA A 190 6.05 -18.03 10.96
CA ALA A 190 6.06 -16.63 11.39
C ALA A 190 6.75 -15.75 10.33
N CYS A 191 7.91 -16.16 9.82
CA CYS A 191 8.62 -15.47 8.74
C CYS A 191 7.74 -15.35 7.47
N SER A 192 7.10 -16.43 7.04
CA SER A 192 6.22 -16.40 5.87
C SER A 192 5.03 -15.46 6.03
N ARG A 193 4.41 -15.43 7.22
CA ARG A 193 3.31 -14.53 7.53
C ARG A 193 3.76 -13.08 7.57
N LEU A 194 4.95 -12.81 8.10
CA LEU A 194 5.53 -11.48 8.13
C LEU A 194 5.74 -10.92 6.73
N VAL A 195 6.37 -11.68 5.83
CA VAL A 195 6.57 -11.29 4.41
C VAL A 195 5.23 -10.91 3.77
N LEU A 196 4.20 -11.73 4.02
CA LEU A 196 2.87 -11.47 3.49
C LEU A 196 2.24 -10.21 4.09
N ALA A 197 2.31 -10.04 5.42
CA ALA A 197 1.78 -8.87 6.13
C ALA A 197 2.46 -7.56 5.65
N ARG A 198 3.80 -7.57 5.48
CA ARG A 198 4.55 -6.44 4.94
C ARG A 198 4.11 -6.08 3.53
N ARG A 199 3.96 -7.08 2.65
CA ARG A 199 3.47 -6.85 1.28
C ARG A 199 2.07 -6.24 1.27
N PHE A 200 1.15 -6.73 2.11
CA PHE A 200 -0.20 -6.16 2.23
C PHE A 200 -0.15 -4.73 2.75
N HIS A 201 0.61 -4.46 3.81
CA HIS A 201 0.77 -3.11 4.33
C HIS A 201 1.29 -2.15 3.25
N ASN A 202 2.40 -2.49 2.59
CA ASN A 202 3.01 -1.65 1.56
C ASN A 202 2.08 -1.45 0.35
N THR A 203 1.27 -2.45 -0.02
CA THR A 203 0.26 -2.32 -1.08
C THR A 203 -0.82 -1.30 -0.69
N HIS A 204 -1.38 -1.39 0.52
CA HIS A 204 -2.39 -0.44 0.98
C HIS A 204 -1.84 0.98 1.13
N VAL A 205 -0.60 1.12 1.58
CA VAL A 205 0.10 2.41 1.62
C VAL A 205 0.23 2.99 0.21
N SER A 206 0.69 2.20 -0.76
CA SER A 206 0.85 2.63 -2.16
C SER A 206 -0.49 3.05 -2.78
N GLU A 207 -1.57 2.29 -2.52
CA GLU A 207 -2.92 2.64 -2.97
C GLU A 207 -3.42 3.95 -2.35
N ALA A 208 -3.18 4.15 -1.05
CA ALA A 208 -3.54 5.37 -0.35
C ALA A 208 -2.77 6.59 -0.90
N GLN A 209 -1.46 6.45 -1.12
CA GLN A 209 -0.61 7.47 -1.72
C GLN A 209 -1.08 7.82 -3.14
N ALA A 210 -1.35 6.82 -3.98
CA ALA A 210 -1.82 7.00 -5.35
C ALA A 210 -3.19 7.71 -5.40
N LEU A 211 -4.10 7.40 -4.47
CA LEU A 211 -5.38 8.09 -4.39
C LEU A 211 -5.21 9.54 -3.95
N ARG A 212 -4.38 9.80 -2.94
CA ARG A 212 -4.11 11.15 -2.40
C ARG A 212 -3.34 12.04 -3.38
N ALA A 213 -2.54 11.45 -4.28
CA ALA A 213 -1.84 12.17 -5.34
C ALA A 213 -2.78 12.73 -6.42
N ARG A 214 -4.03 12.26 -6.52
CA ARG A 214 -4.99 12.73 -7.54
C ARG A 214 -5.32 14.22 -7.36
N PRO A 215 -5.31 15.03 -8.44
CA PRO A 215 -5.46 16.48 -8.34
C PRO A 215 -6.77 16.90 -7.66
N LEU A 216 -7.87 16.20 -7.94
CA LEU A 216 -9.17 16.49 -7.30
C LEU A 216 -9.16 16.23 -5.79
N VAL A 217 -8.49 15.17 -5.33
CA VAL A 217 -8.38 14.86 -3.89
C VAL A 217 -7.56 15.93 -3.18
N ARG A 218 -6.48 16.39 -3.81
CA ARG A 218 -5.61 17.44 -3.30
C ARG A 218 -6.33 18.81 -3.29
N MET A 219 -6.96 19.18 -4.39
CA MET A 219 -7.65 20.48 -4.54
C MET A 219 -8.82 20.61 -3.57
N CYS A 220 -9.59 19.53 -3.37
CA CYS A 220 -10.74 19.51 -2.46
C CYS A 220 -10.37 19.15 -1.01
N HIS A 221 -9.09 18.96 -0.68
CA HIS A 221 -8.59 18.57 0.65
C HIS A 221 -9.33 17.37 1.25
N LEU A 222 -9.74 16.38 0.41
CA LEU A 222 -10.56 15.26 0.83
C LEU A 222 -9.86 14.32 1.84
N ALA A 223 -8.53 14.37 1.92
CA ALA A 223 -7.74 13.64 2.91
C ALA A 223 -7.54 14.42 4.23
N GLY A 224 -8.08 15.65 4.33
CA GLY A 224 -7.88 16.52 5.48
C GLY A 224 -6.40 16.82 5.72
N HIS A 225 -6.02 16.89 7.00
CA HIS A 225 -4.65 17.15 7.45
C HIS A 225 -3.92 15.85 7.87
N ALA A 226 -4.50 14.67 7.61
CA ALA A 226 -3.88 13.40 7.96
C ALA A 226 -2.49 13.28 7.29
N PRO A 227 -1.45 12.85 7.99
CA PRO A 227 -0.12 12.67 7.41
C PRO A 227 -0.14 11.63 6.30
N MET A 228 0.90 11.64 5.45
CA MET A 228 1.01 10.70 4.34
C MET A 228 1.54 9.37 4.88
N PRO A 229 0.83 8.25 4.71
CA PRO A 229 1.33 6.95 5.13
C PRO A 229 2.60 6.59 4.36
N GLN A 230 3.55 5.94 5.05
CA GLN A 230 4.80 5.47 4.46
C GLN A 230 4.88 3.94 4.51
N THR A 231 5.66 3.38 3.59
CA THR A 231 5.94 1.95 3.53
C THR A 231 6.90 1.53 4.64
N PHE A 232 6.73 0.30 5.11
CA PHE A 232 7.71 -0.31 6.02
C PHE A 232 8.76 -1.04 5.18
N ASP A 233 10.02 -0.61 5.32
CA ASP A 233 11.15 -1.17 4.59
C ASP A 233 12.15 -1.77 5.59
N ALA A 234 11.96 -3.04 5.88
CA ALA A 234 12.89 -3.87 6.64
C ALA A 234 13.28 -5.08 5.80
N ASP A 235 14.51 -5.53 5.96
CA ASP A 235 14.97 -6.80 5.39
C ASP A 235 14.23 -7.95 6.09
N ASP A 236 13.41 -8.67 5.36
CA ASP A 236 12.65 -9.83 5.83
C ASP A 236 13.12 -11.14 5.18
N ASP A 237 14.20 -11.08 4.40
CA ASP A 237 14.81 -12.27 3.82
C ASP A 237 15.54 -13.09 4.91
N THR A 238 15.05 -14.29 5.12
CA THR A 238 15.62 -15.27 6.05
C THR A 238 16.20 -16.49 5.32
N THR A 239 16.33 -16.40 3.99
CA THR A 239 16.96 -17.45 3.19
C THR A 239 18.43 -17.58 3.58
N PRO A 240 18.93 -18.78 3.92
CA PRO A 240 20.32 -18.98 4.23
C PRO A 240 21.21 -18.51 3.07
N GLU A 241 22.24 -17.74 3.40
CA GLU A 241 23.22 -17.30 2.41
C GLU A 241 23.93 -18.54 1.84
N ALA A 242 23.89 -18.70 0.50
CA ALA A 242 24.59 -19.77 -0.16
C ALA A 242 26.11 -19.64 0.16
N PRO A 243 26.82 -20.74 0.50
CA PRO A 243 28.25 -20.67 0.70
C PRO A 243 28.91 -20.06 -0.55
N PRO A 244 29.91 -19.18 -0.40
CA PRO A 244 30.61 -18.65 -1.55
C PRO A 244 31.14 -19.82 -2.38
N GLU A 245 30.78 -19.86 -3.65
CA GLU A 245 31.34 -20.83 -4.60
C GLU A 245 32.88 -20.68 -4.51
N ARG A 246 33.56 -21.73 -4.05
CA ARG A 246 35.01 -21.74 -4.10
C ARG A 246 35.37 -21.89 -5.56
N ASP A 247 35.95 -20.84 -6.12
CA ASP A 247 36.63 -20.87 -7.43
C ASP A 247 37.93 -21.71 -7.32
N ASP A 248 37.79 -22.95 -6.85
CA ASP A 248 38.89 -23.94 -6.80
C ASP A 248 38.87 -24.82 -8.05
N GLU A 249 38.68 -24.23 -9.23
CA GLU A 249 39.03 -24.89 -10.47
C GLU A 249 40.44 -24.49 -10.90
N VAL A 250 41.43 -24.92 -10.06
CA VAL A 250 42.81 -24.99 -10.54
C VAL A 250 42.87 -26.11 -11.57
N GLN A 251 42.84 -25.74 -12.85
CA GLN A 251 43.16 -26.65 -13.94
C GLN A 251 44.59 -27.18 -13.75
N PRO A 252 44.78 -28.51 -13.65
CA PRO A 252 46.13 -29.08 -13.74
C PRO A 252 46.61 -28.94 -15.18
N ARG A 253 47.82 -28.45 -15.32
CA ARG A 253 48.62 -28.44 -16.58
C ARG A 253 49.09 -29.85 -16.90
#